data_e829151e187f7243a36f923e40388285
#
_entry.id   e829151e187f7243a36f923e40388285
#
_cell.length_a   1.000
_cell.length_b   1.000
_cell.length_c   1.000
_cell.angle_alpha   90.00
_cell.angle_beta   90.00
_cell.angle_gamma   90.00
#
_symmetry.space_group_name_H-M   'P 1'
#
loop_
_entity.id
_entity.type
_entity.pdbx_description
1 polymer ?
#
loop_
_entity_poly.entity_id
_entity_poly.type
_entity_poly.pdbx_seq_one_letter_code
_entity_poly.pdbx_strand_id
1 'polypeptide(L)'
;MPNVDSLNQHNKNYVLDDAFEKEKRAHLEHNSNDFKFLYQEDIPHGDALDKYELTSGVDIGSGTGWFANYLVEQRKYKKVYAIEPSGEAIEIAKKIYPDNKKVKYINGFAEEEISKLKLTKPTFFSTMCCLAHLEDDDVLGILKTIDKIAPVGSVLACSEPWGDFYHRQCWNIRPPEWWSDTLANWEFEFYNDYILTDPPGRSKGFIATRL
;
A
#
# COMPACT_ATOMS: atom_id res chain seq x y z
N MET A 1 18.88 -7.50 1.74
CA MET A 1 17.72 -8.14 1.07
C MET A 1 16.79 -8.64 2.17
N PRO A 2 15.52 -8.28 2.13
CA PRO A 2 14.56 -8.80 3.11
C PRO A 2 14.62 -10.33 3.10
N ASN A 3 14.47 -10.91 4.28
CA ASN A 3 14.46 -12.37 4.40
C ASN A 3 13.17 -12.91 3.75
N VAL A 4 13.30 -13.35 2.50
CA VAL A 4 12.18 -13.91 1.69
C VAL A 4 11.47 -15.03 2.45
N ASP A 5 12.19 -15.79 3.27
CA ASP A 5 11.59 -16.88 4.05
C ASP A 5 10.67 -16.38 5.15
N SER A 6 10.96 -15.24 5.78
CA SER A 6 10.07 -14.65 6.80
C SER A 6 8.81 -14.05 6.17
N LEU A 7 8.92 -13.40 5.01
CA LEU A 7 7.78 -12.91 4.22
C LEU A 7 6.93 -14.06 3.71
N ASN A 8 7.56 -15.11 3.17
CA ASN A 8 6.86 -16.30 2.71
C ASN A 8 6.18 -17.06 3.85
N GLN A 9 6.80 -17.11 5.03
CA GLN A 9 6.20 -17.72 6.23
C GLN A 9 5.01 -16.91 6.74
N HIS A 10 5.12 -15.58 6.74
CA HIS A 10 4.01 -14.69 7.09
C HIS A 10 2.85 -14.86 6.11
N ASN A 11 3.12 -14.84 4.82
CA ASN A 11 2.12 -15.02 3.78
C ASN A 11 1.51 -16.43 3.76
N LYS A 12 2.30 -17.48 4.04
CA LYS A 12 1.76 -18.85 4.21
C LYS A 12 0.78 -18.94 5.37
N ASN A 13 1.10 -18.35 6.50
CA ASN A 13 0.20 -18.33 7.66
C ASN A 13 -1.08 -17.53 7.38
N TYR A 14 -0.97 -16.46 6.58
CA TYR A 14 -2.11 -15.63 6.17
C TYR A 14 -3.02 -16.34 5.14
N VAL A 15 -2.43 -17.15 4.27
CA VAL A 15 -3.16 -17.86 3.18
C VAL A 15 -3.77 -19.19 3.64
N LEU A 16 -3.20 -19.83 4.67
CA LEU A 16 -3.63 -21.16 5.12
C LEU A 16 -4.75 -21.16 6.15
N ASP A 17 -5.08 -20.02 6.74
CA ASP A 17 -6.16 -19.91 7.72
C ASP A 17 -7.47 -19.45 7.09
N ASP A 18 -8.58 -19.61 7.83
CA ASP A 18 -9.91 -19.08 7.54
C ASP A 18 -9.94 -17.58 7.15
N ALA A 19 -8.84 -16.86 7.40
CA ALA A 19 -8.58 -15.50 6.96
C ALA A 19 -8.75 -15.32 5.44
N PHE A 20 -8.29 -16.28 4.63
CA PHE A 20 -8.45 -16.19 3.17
C PHE A 20 -9.91 -16.26 2.72
N GLU A 21 -10.69 -17.20 3.26
CA GLU A 21 -12.11 -17.31 2.93
C GLU A 21 -12.90 -16.13 3.51
N LYS A 22 -12.50 -15.61 4.65
CA LYS A 22 -13.06 -14.40 5.26
C LYS A 22 -12.74 -13.16 4.41
N GLU A 23 -11.50 -13.03 3.95
CA GLU A 23 -11.06 -11.95 3.08
C GLU A 23 -11.72 -12.04 1.71
N LYS A 24 -11.80 -13.24 1.13
CA LYS A 24 -12.52 -13.50 -0.12
C LYS A 24 -14.00 -13.18 0.01
N ARG A 25 -14.66 -13.54 1.11
CA ARG A 25 -16.06 -13.15 1.38
C ARG A 25 -16.16 -11.64 1.54
N ALA A 26 -15.28 -11.05 2.33
CA ALA A 26 -15.18 -9.61 2.46
C ALA A 26 -15.04 -8.96 1.08
N HIS A 27 -14.15 -9.40 0.23
CA HIS A 27 -13.98 -8.90 -1.15
C HIS A 27 -15.20 -9.13 -2.04
N LEU A 28 -15.91 -10.23 -1.90
CA LEU A 28 -17.10 -10.55 -2.70
C LEU A 28 -18.39 -9.87 -2.18
N GLU A 29 -18.50 -9.67 -0.88
CA GLU A 29 -19.60 -8.97 -0.22
C GLU A 29 -19.46 -7.44 -0.28
N HIS A 30 -18.28 -6.94 -0.62
CA HIS A 30 -17.91 -5.53 -0.65
C HIS A 30 -18.48 -4.72 -1.80
N ASN A 31 -19.56 -5.11 -2.32
CA ASN A 31 -20.22 -4.33 -3.37
C ASN A 31 -20.86 -3.02 -2.88
N SER A 32 -20.54 -2.44 -1.74
CA SER A 32 -20.95 -1.06 -1.47
C SER A 32 -20.65 -0.46 -0.10
N ASN A 33 -20.38 -1.23 0.96
CA ASN A 33 -20.41 -0.65 2.30
C ASN A 33 -19.10 -0.74 3.12
N ASP A 34 -18.12 -1.55 2.73
CA ASP A 34 -17.03 -1.95 3.64
C ASP A 34 -15.70 -1.24 3.39
N PHE A 35 -15.61 -0.40 2.36
CA PHE A 35 -14.53 0.59 2.29
C PHE A 35 -14.72 1.77 3.27
N LYS A 36 -15.67 1.66 4.19
CA LYS A 36 -15.88 2.64 5.26
C LYS A 36 -14.63 2.90 6.09
N PHE A 37 -13.73 1.91 6.19
CA PHE A 37 -12.49 2.12 6.93
C PHE A 37 -11.54 3.12 6.22
N LEU A 38 -11.55 3.20 4.87
CA LEU A 38 -10.80 4.21 4.12
C LEU A 38 -11.36 5.63 4.31
N TYR A 39 -12.61 5.72 4.75
CA TYR A 39 -13.33 6.97 5.00
C TYR A 39 -13.61 7.19 6.50
N GLN A 40 -12.98 6.43 7.37
CA GLN A 40 -12.91 6.81 8.77
C GLN A 40 -12.07 8.08 8.85
N GLU A 41 -12.49 9.01 9.69
CA GLU A 41 -11.77 10.25 9.91
C GLU A 41 -10.28 9.97 10.11
N ASP A 42 -9.43 10.71 9.38
CA ASP A 42 -7.98 10.66 9.49
C ASP A 42 -7.24 9.48 8.81
N ILE A 43 -7.81 8.79 7.86
CA ILE A 43 -7.04 7.81 7.06
C ILE A 43 -6.43 8.48 5.82
N PRO A 44 -5.07 8.51 5.69
CA PRO A 44 -4.38 9.20 4.59
C PRO A 44 -4.86 8.80 3.21
N HIS A 45 -5.17 7.53 3.00
CA HIS A 45 -5.57 7.02 1.69
C HIS A 45 -6.92 7.57 1.22
N GLY A 46 -7.91 7.63 2.13
CA GLY A 46 -9.23 8.20 1.82
C GLY A 46 -9.13 9.67 1.45
N ASP A 47 -8.48 10.45 2.30
CA ASP A 47 -8.28 11.88 2.09
C ASP A 47 -7.47 12.17 0.82
N ALA A 48 -6.40 11.41 0.56
CA ALA A 48 -5.63 11.54 -0.67
C ALA A 48 -6.48 11.28 -1.92
N LEU A 49 -7.32 10.24 -1.89
CA LEU A 49 -8.19 9.90 -3.02
C LEU A 49 -9.27 10.96 -3.28
N ASP A 50 -9.73 11.65 -2.25
CA ASP A 50 -10.72 12.71 -2.37
C ASP A 50 -10.10 14.07 -2.74
N LYS A 51 -8.88 14.33 -2.27
CA LYS A 51 -8.15 15.58 -2.53
C LYS A 51 -7.52 15.62 -3.93
N TYR A 52 -7.08 14.48 -4.47
CA TYR A 52 -6.30 14.41 -5.71
C TYR A 52 -7.00 13.59 -6.81
N GLU A 53 -7.28 14.23 -7.94
CA GLU A 53 -7.87 13.59 -9.13
C GLU A 53 -6.83 12.84 -9.97
N LEU A 54 -6.28 11.73 -9.43
CA LEU A 54 -5.30 10.92 -10.13
C LEU A 54 -5.97 9.73 -10.83
N THR A 55 -5.38 9.27 -11.92
CA THR A 55 -5.93 8.18 -12.75
C THR A 55 -4.95 7.03 -13.00
N SER A 56 -3.75 7.14 -12.44
CA SER A 56 -2.70 6.11 -12.45
C SER A 56 -2.26 5.81 -11.04
N GLY A 57 -2.05 4.54 -10.71
CA GLY A 57 -1.66 4.10 -9.37
C GLY A 57 -0.54 3.08 -9.36
N VAL A 58 0.21 3.05 -8.26
CA VAL A 58 1.17 2.01 -7.89
C VAL A 58 0.86 1.59 -6.47
N ASP A 59 0.42 0.36 -6.29
CA ASP A 59 0.10 -0.24 -5.00
C ASP A 59 1.25 -1.14 -4.55
N ILE A 60 1.94 -0.74 -3.50
CA ILE A 60 3.18 -1.35 -3.00
C ILE A 60 2.83 -2.30 -1.84
N GLY A 61 3.22 -3.57 -1.98
CA GLY A 61 2.79 -4.62 -1.07
C GLY A 61 1.30 -4.91 -1.23
N SER A 62 0.88 -5.08 -2.48
CA SER A 62 -0.55 -5.14 -2.83
C SER A 62 -1.29 -6.37 -2.28
N GLY A 63 -0.58 -7.37 -1.74
CA GLY A 63 -1.17 -8.59 -1.22
C GLY A 63 -2.08 -9.27 -2.24
N THR A 64 -3.31 -9.55 -1.84
CA THR A 64 -4.36 -10.12 -2.70
C THR A 64 -5.05 -9.10 -3.62
N GLY A 65 -4.51 -7.86 -3.70
CA GLY A 65 -4.85 -6.88 -4.73
C GLY A 65 -6.16 -6.12 -4.51
N TRP A 66 -6.75 -6.16 -3.31
CA TRP A 66 -8.05 -5.51 -3.07
C TRP A 66 -7.99 -3.99 -3.30
N PHE A 67 -6.96 -3.30 -2.80
CA PHE A 67 -6.84 -1.85 -2.94
C PHE A 67 -6.57 -1.44 -4.40
N ALA A 68 -5.69 -2.17 -5.10
CA ALA A 68 -5.46 -1.94 -6.53
C ALA A 68 -6.75 -2.07 -7.35
N ASN A 69 -7.61 -3.05 -7.04
CA ASN A 69 -8.90 -3.23 -7.70
C ASN A 69 -9.92 -2.17 -7.28
N TYR A 70 -9.93 -1.78 -6.01
CA TYR A 70 -10.75 -0.65 -5.53
C TYR A 70 -10.44 0.64 -6.30
N LEU A 71 -9.17 0.97 -6.51
CA LEU A 71 -8.77 2.14 -7.30
C LEU A 71 -9.38 2.11 -8.71
N VAL A 72 -9.38 0.95 -9.35
CA VAL A 72 -9.93 0.81 -10.71
C VAL A 72 -11.47 0.84 -10.71
N GLU A 73 -12.10 0.09 -9.82
CA GLU A 73 -13.55 -0.13 -9.87
C GLU A 73 -14.33 1.03 -9.27
N GLN A 74 -13.88 1.52 -8.12
CA GLN A 74 -14.59 2.56 -7.38
C GLN A 74 -14.07 3.97 -7.69
N ARG A 75 -12.76 4.13 -7.82
CA ARG A 75 -12.11 5.44 -8.05
C ARG A 75 -11.82 5.73 -9.52
N LYS A 76 -12.18 4.79 -10.42
CA LYS A 76 -12.10 4.94 -11.88
C LYS A 76 -10.68 5.14 -12.42
N TYR A 77 -9.69 4.63 -11.72
CA TYR A 77 -8.31 4.64 -12.21
C TYR A 77 -8.21 3.91 -13.55
N LYS A 78 -7.40 4.45 -14.44
CA LYS A 78 -7.23 3.91 -15.80
C LYS A 78 -6.20 2.79 -15.83
N LYS A 79 -5.24 2.83 -14.89
CA LYS A 79 -4.19 1.84 -14.76
C LYS A 79 -3.64 1.82 -13.35
N VAL A 80 -3.47 0.64 -12.79
CA VAL A 80 -2.81 0.42 -11.50
C VAL A 80 -1.76 -0.68 -11.66
N TYR A 81 -0.57 -0.45 -11.13
CA TYR A 81 0.46 -1.45 -10.95
C TYR A 81 0.39 -1.96 -9.51
N ALA A 82 0.13 -3.24 -9.33
CA ALA A 82 0.06 -3.91 -8.04
C ALA A 82 1.34 -4.74 -7.87
N ILE A 83 2.23 -4.30 -6.99
CA ILE A 83 3.55 -4.91 -6.79
C ILE A 83 3.53 -5.70 -5.50
N GLU A 84 3.85 -6.99 -5.60
CA GLU A 84 3.81 -7.93 -4.47
C GLU A 84 4.91 -9.00 -4.63
N PRO A 85 5.77 -9.21 -3.63
CA PRO A 85 6.80 -10.23 -3.71
C PRO A 85 6.26 -11.66 -3.59
N SER A 86 5.08 -11.86 -3.00
CA SER A 86 4.44 -13.18 -2.93
C SER A 86 3.73 -13.52 -4.23
N GLY A 87 4.30 -14.45 -4.99
CA GLY A 87 3.64 -15.00 -6.19
C GLY A 87 2.30 -15.67 -5.86
N GLU A 88 2.18 -16.24 -4.67
CA GLU A 88 0.97 -16.91 -4.18
C GLU A 88 -0.17 -15.90 -3.95
N ALA A 89 0.12 -14.75 -3.33
CA ALA A 89 -0.85 -13.68 -3.16
C ALA A 89 -1.33 -13.14 -4.52
N ILE A 90 -0.44 -13.00 -5.49
CA ILE A 90 -0.80 -12.58 -6.86
C ILE A 90 -1.71 -13.59 -7.56
N GLU A 91 -1.45 -14.89 -7.43
CA GLU A 91 -2.33 -15.92 -8.01
C GLU A 91 -3.72 -15.91 -7.37
N ILE A 92 -3.80 -15.61 -6.08
CA ILE A 92 -5.06 -15.39 -5.37
C ILE A 92 -5.77 -14.14 -5.91
N ALA A 93 -5.05 -13.02 -6.03
CA ALA A 93 -5.58 -11.77 -6.59
C ALA A 93 -6.19 -11.98 -7.98
N LYS A 94 -5.49 -12.69 -8.86
CA LYS A 94 -5.98 -13.03 -10.21
C LYS A 94 -7.22 -13.91 -10.21
N LYS A 95 -7.37 -14.81 -9.21
CA LYS A 95 -8.57 -15.63 -9.05
C LYS A 95 -9.77 -14.84 -8.54
N ILE A 96 -9.54 -13.88 -7.63
CA ILE A 96 -10.60 -13.02 -7.11
C ILE A 96 -11.04 -12.00 -8.17
N TYR A 97 -10.09 -11.43 -8.93
CA TYR A 97 -10.32 -10.36 -9.91
C TYR A 97 -9.90 -10.76 -11.34
N PRO A 98 -10.49 -11.81 -11.94
CA PRO A 98 -10.00 -12.39 -13.19
C PRO A 98 -10.10 -11.46 -14.40
N ASP A 99 -11.05 -10.51 -14.38
CA ASP A 99 -11.38 -9.68 -15.53
C ASP A 99 -10.83 -8.26 -15.46
N ASN A 100 -10.15 -7.90 -14.38
CA ASN A 100 -9.65 -6.53 -14.20
C ASN A 100 -8.34 -6.26 -14.96
N LYS A 101 -8.44 -6.04 -16.27
CA LYS A 101 -7.31 -5.77 -17.16
C LYS A 101 -6.58 -4.43 -16.89
N LYS A 102 -7.15 -3.56 -16.07
CA LYS A 102 -6.53 -2.27 -15.71
C LYS A 102 -5.57 -2.41 -14.52
N VAL A 103 -5.61 -3.51 -13.79
CA VAL A 103 -4.63 -3.84 -12.75
C VAL A 103 -3.55 -4.72 -13.37
N LYS A 104 -2.31 -4.26 -13.31
CA LYS A 104 -1.14 -5.03 -13.69
C LYS A 104 -0.46 -5.57 -12.46
N TYR A 105 -0.67 -6.84 -12.15
CA TYR A 105 0.05 -7.53 -11.08
C TYR A 105 1.50 -7.79 -11.48
N ILE A 106 2.43 -7.44 -10.59
CA ILE A 106 3.88 -7.57 -10.78
C ILE A 106 4.43 -8.33 -9.59
N ASN A 107 4.97 -9.52 -9.84
CA ASN A 107 5.64 -10.31 -8.82
C ASN A 107 7.10 -9.85 -8.70
N GLY A 108 7.46 -9.26 -7.58
CA GLY A 108 8.80 -8.78 -7.32
C GLY A 108 8.88 -7.80 -6.16
N PHE A 109 10.10 -7.43 -5.80
CA PHE A 109 10.35 -6.44 -4.76
C PHE A 109 10.10 -5.02 -5.28
N ALA A 110 9.51 -4.19 -4.43
CA ALA A 110 9.07 -2.85 -4.81
C ALA A 110 10.20 -1.98 -5.36
N GLU A 111 11.38 -1.97 -4.74
CA GLU A 111 12.53 -1.18 -5.20
C GLU A 111 12.91 -1.51 -6.64
N GLU A 112 12.98 -2.80 -6.97
CA GLU A 112 13.35 -3.25 -8.31
C GLU A 112 12.25 -2.96 -9.34
N GLU A 113 11.01 -3.29 -9.01
CA GLU A 113 9.90 -3.23 -9.96
C GLU A 113 9.42 -1.80 -10.22
N ILE A 114 9.43 -0.95 -9.19
CA ILE A 114 9.13 0.48 -9.36
C ILE A 114 10.14 1.12 -10.32
N SER A 115 11.41 0.78 -10.22
CA SER A 115 12.48 1.34 -11.08
C SER A 115 12.25 1.09 -12.58
N LYS A 116 11.51 0.04 -12.94
CA LYS A 116 11.21 -0.36 -14.32
C LYS A 116 9.96 0.34 -14.89
N LEU A 117 9.20 1.03 -14.04
CA LEU A 117 7.99 1.71 -14.46
C LEU A 117 8.33 2.98 -15.25
N LYS A 118 7.57 3.23 -16.31
CA LYS A 118 7.64 4.47 -17.10
C LYS A 118 6.41 5.30 -16.79
N LEU A 119 6.53 6.16 -15.79
CA LEU A 119 5.45 7.05 -15.37
C LEU A 119 5.62 8.40 -16.07
N THR A 120 4.59 8.83 -16.80
CA THR A 120 4.61 10.08 -17.58
C THR A 120 3.59 11.10 -17.09
N LYS A 121 2.82 10.75 -16.08
CA LYS A 121 1.76 11.59 -15.47
C LYS A 121 1.80 11.45 -13.96
N PRO A 122 1.31 12.44 -13.22
CA PRO A 122 1.12 12.32 -11.77
C PRO A 122 0.45 11.00 -11.40
N THR A 123 1.02 10.31 -10.46
CA THR A 123 0.68 8.93 -10.09
C THR A 123 0.46 8.83 -8.60
N PHE A 124 -0.56 8.10 -8.19
CA PHE A 124 -0.82 7.76 -6.81
C PHE A 124 0.00 6.54 -6.40
N PHE A 125 0.88 6.71 -5.44
CA PHE A 125 1.58 5.61 -4.79
C PHE A 125 0.90 5.30 -3.47
N SER A 126 0.68 4.03 -3.21
CA SER A 126 0.05 3.52 -2.01
C SER A 126 0.95 2.52 -1.31
N THR A 127 1.02 2.60 -0.01
CA THR A 127 1.56 1.54 0.85
C THR A 127 0.74 1.45 2.12
N MET A 128 0.28 0.26 2.45
CA MET A 128 -0.59 0.03 3.60
C MET A 128 -0.10 -1.18 4.38
N CYS A 129 0.35 -0.95 5.62
CA CYS A 129 0.88 -1.99 6.51
C CYS A 129 2.00 -2.83 5.85
N CYS A 130 2.80 -2.22 4.99
CA CYS A 130 3.82 -2.90 4.20
C CYS A 130 5.24 -2.51 4.63
N LEU A 131 5.53 -1.21 4.68
CA LEU A 131 6.90 -0.74 4.90
C LEU A 131 7.39 -0.97 6.33
N ALA A 132 6.49 -1.12 7.29
CA ALA A 132 6.85 -1.46 8.67
C ALA A 132 7.48 -2.85 8.80
N HIS A 133 7.32 -3.72 7.81
CA HIS A 133 7.95 -5.05 7.79
C HIS A 133 9.36 -5.07 7.20
N LEU A 134 9.82 -3.93 6.67
CA LEU A 134 11.09 -3.80 5.97
C LEU A 134 12.11 -3.07 6.86
N GLU A 135 13.38 -3.40 6.66
CA GLU A 135 14.49 -2.65 7.27
C GLU A 135 14.62 -1.25 6.65
N ASP A 136 15.28 -0.35 7.37
CA ASP A 136 15.43 1.06 6.93
C ASP A 136 16.08 1.19 5.55
N ASP A 137 17.09 0.42 5.27
CA ASP A 137 17.78 0.48 3.97
C ASP A 137 16.88 0.06 2.81
N ASP A 138 16.02 -0.94 3.01
CA ASP A 138 15.06 -1.39 1.99
C ASP A 138 14.00 -0.30 1.74
N VAL A 139 13.48 0.32 2.81
CA VAL A 139 12.49 1.41 2.68
C VAL A 139 13.12 2.65 2.03
N LEU A 140 14.34 3.01 2.42
CA LEU A 140 15.09 4.10 1.78
C LEU A 140 15.30 3.85 0.29
N GLY A 141 15.60 2.60 -0.11
CA GLY A 141 15.71 2.20 -1.51
C GLY A 141 14.40 2.42 -2.28
N ILE A 142 13.27 1.99 -1.70
CA ILE A 142 11.94 2.19 -2.28
C ILE A 142 11.62 3.68 -2.43
N LEU A 143 11.78 4.48 -1.37
CA LEU A 143 11.47 5.91 -1.38
C LEU A 143 12.34 6.69 -2.37
N LYS A 144 13.65 6.44 -2.42
CA LYS A 144 14.55 7.02 -3.41
C LYS A 144 14.16 6.65 -4.84
N THR A 145 13.69 5.43 -5.05
CA THR A 145 13.23 4.97 -6.36
C THR A 145 11.94 5.69 -6.75
N ILE A 146 10.99 5.85 -5.83
CA ILE A 146 9.77 6.64 -6.05
C ILE A 146 10.15 8.09 -6.38
N ASP A 147 11.01 8.72 -5.56
CA ASP A 147 11.43 10.11 -5.79
C ASP A 147 12.05 10.31 -7.17
N LYS A 148 12.85 9.36 -7.63
CA LYS A 148 13.50 9.42 -8.94
C LYS A 148 12.53 9.37 -10.12
N ILE A 149 11.45 8.58 -10.03
CA ILE A 149 10.58 8.29 -11.19
C ILE A 149 9.21 8.97 -11.13
N ALA A 150 8.78 9.43 -9.96
CA ALA A 150 7.47 10.04 -9.80
C ALA A 150 7.43 11.41 -10.52
N PRO A 151 6.51 11.68 -11.42
CA PRO A 151 6.31 13.02 -11.96
C PRO A 151 5.83 14.01 -10.89
N VAL A 152 6.12 15.30 -11.09
CA VAL A 152 5.60 16.40 -10.23
C VAL A 152 4.07 16.28 -10.14
N GLY A 153 3.53 16.52 -8.94
CA GLY A 153 2.11 16.33 -8.62
C GLY A 153 1.72 14.87 -8.32
N SER A 154 2.68 13.94 -8.28
CA SER A 154 2.42 12.59 -7.76
C SER A 154 2.18 12.64 -6.26
N VAL A 155 1.42 11.68 -5.76
CA VAL A 155 1.03 11.56 -4.36
C VAL A 155 1.44 10.20 -3.82
N LEU A 156 2.04 10.18 -2.63
CA LEU A 156 2.30 8.97 -1.86
C LEU A 156 1.43 9.00 -0.60
N ALA A 157 0.52 8.04 -0.47
CA ALA A 157 -0.20 7.78 0.76
C ALA A 157 0.39 6.56 1.46
N CYS A 158 0.75 6.75 2.72
CA CYS A 158 1.34 5.73 3.56
C CYS A 158 0.48 5.54 4.83
N SER A 159 0.14 4.31 5.14
CA SER A 159 -0.55 3.92 6.36
C SER A 159 0.18 2.76 7.00
N GLU A 160 0.84 3.03 8.14
CA GLU A 160 1.61 2.01 8.83
C GLU A 160 1.12 1.88 10.27
N PRO A 161 1.16 0.68 10.86
CA PRO A 161 0.79 0.50 12.25
C PRO A 161 1.74 1.25 13.18
N TRP A 162 1.18 1.77 14.27
CA TRP A 162 1.92 2.56 15.24
C TRP A 162 1.52 2.18 16.67
N GLY A 163 2.51 2.19 17.59
CA GLY A 163 2.30 2.15 19.03
C GLY A 163 2.55 0.81 19.72
N ASP A 164 2.47 0.82 21.06
CA ASP A 164 2.86 -0.26 21.95
C ASP A 164 2.02 -1.54 21.82
N PHE A 165 0.93 -1.51 21.09
CA PHE A 165 0.02 -2.65 20.93
C PHE A 165 0.55 -3.74 19.99
N TYR A 166 1.53 -3.42 19.17
CA TYR A 166 2.10 -4.35 18.21
C TYR A 166 3.54 -4.71 18.56
N HIS A 167 3.75 -5.34 19.71
CA HIS A 167 5.03 -5.99 20.06
C HIS A 167 5.34 -7.20 19.14
N ARG A 168 5.09 -7.09 17.85
CA ARG A 168 5.59 -8.07 16.91
C ARG A 168 7.01 -7.65 16.54
N GLN A 169 7.95 -8.54 16.76
CA GLN A 169 9.39 -8.37 16.52
C GLN A 169 9.77 -8.01 15.05
N CYS A 170 8.78 -7.81 14.20
CA CYS A 170 8.95 -7.58 12.76
C CYS A 170 8.46 -6.20 12.30
N TRP A 171 8.21 -5.25 13.21
CA TRP A 171 7.65 -3.95 12.82
C TRP A 171 8.61 -2.81 13.15
N ASN A 172 9.13 -2.19 12.10
CA ASN A 172 10.01 -1.03 12.19
C ASN A 172 9.18 0.25 12.11
N ILE A 173 8.99 0.89 13.28
CA ILE A 173 8.20 2.13 13.40
C ILE A 173 9.12 3.31 13.20
N ARG A 174 8.79 4.18 12.24
CA ARG A 174 9.60 5.34 11.86
C ARG A 174 8.89 6.64 12.24
N PRO A 175 9.60 7.61 12.87
CA PRO A 175 8.99 8.89 13.22
C PRO A 175 8.76 9.78 11.99
N PRO A 176 7.87 10.78 12.07
CA PRO A 176 7.57 11.69 10.95
C PRO A 176 8.80 12.32 10.30
N GLU A 177 9.77 12.74 11.10
CA GLU A 177 11.00 13.39 10.64
C GLU A 177 11.80 12.47 9.72
N TRP A 178 11.83 11.18 10.01
CA TRP A 178 12.54 10.21 9.20
C TRP A 178 12.00 10.15 7.75
N TRP A 179 10.70 10.29 7.59
CA TRP A 179 10.06 10.28 6.28
C TRP A 179 10.32 11.58 5.50
N SER A 180 10.15 12.73 6.16
CA SER A 180 10.34 14.03 5.53
C SER A 180 11.81 14.31 5.17
N ASP A 181 12.76 13.85 5.97
CA ASP A 181 14.17 13.95 5.67
C ASP A 181 14.59 13.11 4.46
N THR A 182 13.88 12.00 4.23
CA THR A 182 14.16 11.10 3.11
C THR A 182 13.64 11.64 1.77
N LEU A 183 12.51 12.35 1.76
CA LEU A 183 11.83 12.85 0.58
C LEU A 183 11.78 14.39 0.57
N ALA A 184 12.94 15.03 0.51
CA ALA A 184 13.08 16.49 0.63
C ALA A 184 12.32 17.31 -0.44
N ASN A 185 11.96 16.72 -1.59
CA ASN A 185 11.18 17.36 -2.66
C ASN A 185 9.68 17.07 -2.57
N TRP A 186 9.22 16.67 -1.39
CA TRP A 186 7.82 16.32 -1.16
C TRP A 186 7.26 17.13 0.00
N GLU A 187 6.02 17.56 -0.12
CA GLU A 187 5.27 18.22 0.96
C GLU A 187 4.47 17.17 1.72
N PHE A 188 4.60 17.15 3.04
CA PHE A 188 4.00 16.14 3.91
C PHE A 188 2.82 16.68 4.71
N GLU A 189 1.76 15.89 4.77
CA GLU A 189 0.63 16.01 5.69
C GLU A 189 0.57 14.74 6.54
N PHE A 190 0.89 14.87 7.84
CA PHE A 190 0.95 13.73 8.75
C PHE A 190 -0.37 13.51 9.48
N TYR A 191 -0.76 12.25 9.56
CA TYR A 191 -1.94 11.76 10.25
C TYR A 191 -1.51 11.02 11.51
N ASN A 192 -1.98 11.50 12.66
CA ASN A 192 -1.61 10.95 13.95
C ASN A 192 -2.79 10.25 14.59
N ASP A 193 -2.55 9.02 15.06
CA ASP A 193 -3.43 8.29 15.97
C ASP A 193 -4.83 7.94 15.43
N TYR A 194 -4.97 7.61 14.15
CA TYR A 194 -6.22 6.98 13.71
C TYR A 194 -6.29 5.51 14.16
N ILE A 195 -7.52 5.07 14.44
CA ILE A 195 -7.77 3.74 14.99
C ILE A 195 -8.10 2.78 13.87
N LEU A 196 -7.27 1.74 13.70
CA LEU A 196 -7.69 0.56 12.93
C LEU A 196 -8.67 -0.25 13.76
N THR A 197 -9.79 -0.60 13.17
CA THR A 197 -10.86 -1.34 13.87
C THR A 197 -10.67 -2.85 13.81
N ASP A 198 -9.91 -3.37 12.84
CA ASP A 198 -9.65 -4.81 12.72
C ASP A 198 -8.28 -5.07 12.03
N PRO A 199 -7.28 -5.55 12.76
CA PRO A 199 -7.23 -5.67 14.22
C PRO A 199 -7.22 -4.30 14.93
N PRO A 200 -7.81 -4.17 16.12
CA PRO A 200 -7.82 -2.90 16.82
C PRO A 200 -6.40 -2.46 17.14
N GLY A 201 -6.08 -1.26 16.73
CA GLY A 201 -4.74 -0.70 16.89
C GLY A 201 -4.69 0.75 16.47
N ARG A 202 -3.62 1.43 16.84
CA ARG A 202 -3.36 2.78 16.35
C ARG A 202 -2.48 2.70 15.13
N SER A 203 -2.80 3.49 14.13
CA SER A 203 -1.98 3.64 12.94
C SER A 203 -1.62 5.09 12.75
N LYS A 204 -0.50 5.32 12.12
CA LYS A 204 -0.07 6.62 11.66
C LYS A 204 0.17 6.55 10.17
N GLY A 205 0.12 7.69 9.56
CA GLY A 205 0.38 7.74 8.15
C GLY A 205 0.66 9.15 7.70
N PHE A 206 0.81 9.29 6.43
CA PHE A 206 1.00 10.58 5.79
C PHE A 206 0.48 10.56 4.35
N ILE A 207 0.20 11.75 3.87
CA ILE A 207 0.14 12.05 2.45
C ILE A 207 1.37 12.88 2.13
N ALA A 208 2.13 12.48 1.11
CA ALA A 208 3.22 13.27 0.60
C ALA A 208 2.95 13.62 -0.87
N THR A 209 3.10 14.90 -1.22
CA THR A 209 2.87 15.40 -2.59
C THR A 209 4.20 15.87 -3.17
N ARG A 210 4.57 15.36 -4.34
CA ARG A 210 5.78 15.76 -5.04
C ARG A 210 5.65 17.17 -5.60
N LEU A 211 6.58 18.03 -5.22
CA LEU A 211 6.70 19.42 -5.66
C LEU A 211 7.30 19.56 -7.07
#